data_0714a9b67941daf27d607769833e9291
#
_entry.id   0714a9b67941daf27d607769833e9291
#
_cell.length_a   1.000
_cell.length_b   1.000
_cell.length_c   1.000
_cell.angle_alpha   90.00
_cell.angle_beta   90.00
_cell.angle_gamma   90.00
#
_symmetry.space_group_name_H-M   'P 1'
#
loop_
_entity.id
_entity.type
_entity.pdbx_description
1 polymer ?
#
loop_
_entity_poly.entity_id
_entity_poly.type
_entity_poly.pdbx_seq_one_letter_code
_entity_poly.pdbx_strand_id
1 'polypeptide(L)'
;MQVSHRDAVLSVSFDEPNLVSSAGLVPMMVLARDAGLHELVPMNGCRFRRTRARTPGLKVASLVAGMVSGADSIDEMALLRHGGMKRLFTACYAPSTLGSFLRAFTFGHVRQLDAVASAFLANLGTRAALLGSPGAEDFVFVDVDDTIIEVHGYAKQGSGYGYEPSRESCRLFVGGVVG
;
A
#
# COMPACT_ATOMS: atom_id res chain seq x y z
N MET A 1 40.09 36.04 -7.86
CA MET A 1 39.57 35.11 -8.89
C MET A 1 38.06 35.17 -8.83
N GLN A 2 37.42 35.97 -9.72
CA GLN A 2 35.96 36.10 -9.76
C GLN A 2 35.44 34.91 -10.57
N VAL A 3 34.68 34.04 -9.92
CA VAL A 3 33.91 32.99 -10.62
C VAL A 3 32.65 33.64 -11.17
N SER A 4 32.65 33.92 -12.46
CA SER A 4 31.44 34.37 -13.16
C SER A 4 30.49 33.20 -13.28
N HIS A 5 29.46 33.13 -12.47
CA HIS A 5 28.31 32.29 -12.71
C HIS A 5 27.55 32.86 -13.91
N ARG A 6 27.79 32.29 -15.08
CA ARG A 6 26.81 32.43 -16.17
C ARG A 6 25.62 31.61 -15.75
N ASP A 7 24.50 32.26 -15.56
CA ASP A 7 23.20 31.64 -15.44
C ASP A 7 22.90 30.91 -16.76
N ALA A 8 23.40 29.68 -16.88
CA ALA A 8 22.92 28.79 -17.90
C ALA A 8 21.45 28.49 -17.53
N VAL A 9 20.53 28.95 -18.34
CA VAL A 9 19.12 28.59 -18.22
C VAL A 9 19.06 27.09 -18.49
N LEU A 10 19.10 26.30 -17.39
CA LEU A 10 18.90 24.85 -17.43
C LEU A 10 17.41 24.62 -17.69
N SER A 11 17.09 24.23 -18.89
CA SER A 11 15.76 23.69 -19.20
C SER A 11 15.75 22.21 -18.81
N VAL A 12 14.92 21.86 -17.84
CA VAL A 12 14.69 20.47 -17.44
C VAL A 12 13.45 19.96 -18.16
N SER A 13 13.61 18.91 -18.95
CA SER A 13 12.51 18.21 -19.61
C SER A 13 12.35 16.84 -18.99
N PHE A 14 11.10 16.42 -18.69
CA PHE A 14 10.75 15.13 -18.11
C PHE A 14 10.07 14.23 -19.14
N ASP A 15 10.51 14.28 -20.38
CA ASP A 15 9.92 13.64 -21.54
C ASP A 15 10.61 12.32 -21.96
N GLU A 16 11.61 11.86 -21.22
CA GLU A 16 12.29 10.60 -21.52
C GLU A 16 11.42 9.37 -21.25
N PRO A 17 10.92 8.69 -22.28
CA PRO A 17 9.95 7.59 -22.11
C PRO A 17 10.56 6.31 -21.51
N ASN A 18 11.89 6.22 -21.45
CA ASN A 18 12.61 5.07 -20.91
C ASN A 18 13.06 5.26 -19.46
N LEU A 19 12.90 6.46 -18.93
CA LEU A 19 13.28 6.77 -17.55
C LEU A 19 12.45 5.96 -16.57
N VAL A 20 13.13 5.21 -15.71
CA VAL A 20 12.52 4.43 -14.62
C VAL A 20 12.76 5.17 -13.31
N SER A 21 11.72 5.78 -12.75
CA SER A 21 11.82 6.57 -11.52
C SER A 21 12.01 5.73 -10.26
N SER A 22 11.42 4.54 -10.22
CA SER A 22 11.40 3.67 -9.03
C SER A 22 11.90 2.26 -9.34
N ALA A 23 13.13 2.14 -9.83
CA ALA A 23 13.71 0.83 -10.18
C ALA A 23 13.85 -0.10 -8.96
N GLY A 24 14.10 0.46 -7.76
CA GLY A 24 14.16 -0.28 -6.50
C GLY A 24 12.85 -0.98 -6.10
N LEU A 25 11.75 -0.62 -6.73
CA LEU A 25 10.46 -1.28 -6.50
C LEU A 25 10.44 -2.72 -7.03
N VAL A 26 11.25 -3.05 -8.04
CA VAL A 26 11.28 -4.39 -8.67
C VAL A 26 11.57 -5.51 -7.66
N PRO A 27 12.68 -5.49 -6.90
CA PRO A 27 12.95 -6.53 -5.91
C PRO A 27 11.89 -6.60 -4.82
N MET A 28 11.33 -5.46 -4.40
CA MET A 28 10.27 -5.41 -3.39
C MET A 28 8.99 -6.10 -3.87
N MET A 29 8.61 -5.88 -5.12
CA MET A 29 7.41 -6.52 -5.69
C MET A 29 7.63 -7.99 -6.05
N VAL A 30 8.85 -8.41 -6.35
CA VAL A 30 9.21 -9.83 -6.47
C VAL A 30 9.03 -10.52 -5.12
N LEU A 31 9.58 -9.95 -4.05
CA LEU A 31 9.41 -10.46 -2.69
C LEU A 31 7.94 -10.52 -2.27
N ALA A 32 7.16 -9.47 -2.55
CA ALA A 32 5.73 -9.44 -2.25
C ALA A 32 4.95 -10.52 -3.00
N ARG A 33 5.27 -10.76 -4.27
CA ARG A 33 4.70 -11.85 -5.05
C ARG A 33 5.06 -13.21 -4.45
N ASP A 34 6.33 -13.43 -4.14
CA ASP A 34 6.82 -14.69 -3.60
C ASP A 34 6.31 -14.96 -2.18
N ALA A 35 5.93 -13.92 -1.44
CA ALA A 35 5.17 -14.00 -0.18
C ALA A 35 3.65 -14.21 -0.39
N GLY A 36 3.18 -14.27 -1.64
CA GLY A 36 1.80 -14.64 -1.97
C GLY A 36 0.81 -13.47 -1.99
N LEU A 37 1.25 -12.22 -2.12
CA LEU A 37 0.35 -11.06 -2.11
C LEU A 37 -0.80 -11.17 -3.13
N HIS A 38 -0.54 -11.72 -4.31
CA HIS A 38 -1.53 -11.83 -5.39
C HIS A 38 -2.57 -12.92 -5.13
N GLU A 39 -2.15 -14.01 -4.51
CA GLU A 39 -2.95 -15.22 -4.28
C GLU A 39 -3.79 -15.11 -3.01
N LEU A 40 -3.27 -14.47 -1.98
CA LEU A 40 -3.94 -14.34 -0.68
C LEU A 40 -5.24 -13.52 -0.76
N VAL A 41 -5.27 -12.47 -1.59
CA VAL A 41 -6.43 -11.58 -1.71
C VAL A 41 -7.69 -12.32 -2.21
N PRO A 42 -7.66 -13.09 -3.30
CA PRO A 42 -8.82 -13.86 -3.73
C PRO A 42 -9.13 -15.07 -2.83
N MET A 43 -8.12 -15.72 -2.22
CA MET A 43 -8.30 -16.89 -1.38
C MET A 43 -9.07 -16.58 -0.09
N ASN A 44 -8.82 -15.44 0.52
CA ASN A 44 -9.47 -15.03 1.77
C ASN A 44 -10.86 -14.40 1.57
N GLY A 45 -11.52 -14.69 0.46
CA GLY A 45 -12.94 -14.40 0.28
C GLY A 45 -13.28 -12.94 -0.06
N CYS A 46 -12.29 -12.11 -0.41
CA CYS A 46 -12.53 -10.76 -0.92
C CYS A 46 -13.32 -10.80 -2.26
N ARG A 47 -14.56 -11.30 -2.18
CA ARG A 47 -15.47 -11.39 -3.34
C ARG A 47 -16.15 -10.05 -3.55
N PHE A 48 -15.61 -9.25 -4.42
CA PHE A 48 -16.22 -8.00 -4.87
C PHE A 48 -17.38 -8.28 -5.82
N ARG A 49 -18.58 -8.40 -5.26
CA ARG A 49 -19.80 -8.82 -5.99
C ARG A 49 -20.27 -7.82 -7.07
N ARG A 50 -19.80 -6.59 -7.04
CA ARG A 50 -20.25 -5.49 -7.94
C ARG A 50 -19.17 -4.88 -8.83
N THR A 51 -17.91 -5.23 -8.65
CA THR A 51 -16.86 -4.70 -9.51
C THR A 51 -16.53 -5.71 -10.59
N ARG A 52 -16.42 -5.25 -11.85
CA ARG A 52 -15.76 -5.98 -12.94
C ARG A 52 -14.25 -6.22 -12.62
N ALA A 53 -13.93 -6.41 -11.34
CA ALA A 53 -12.59 -6.60 -10.83
C ALA A 53 -12.16 -8.04 -11.08
N ARG A 54 -11.79 -8.34 -12.33
CA ARG A 54 -11.26 -9.65 -12.71
C ARG A 54 -9.98 -10.06 -11.94
N THR A 55 -9.30 -9.08 -11.29
CA THR A 55 -8.00 -9.32 -10.66
C THR A 55 -7.82 -8.45 -9.39
N PRO A 56 -8.51 -8.75 -8.29
CA PRO A 56 -8.36 -7.95 -7.05
C PRO A 56 -6.93 -7.99 -6.52
N GLY A 57 -6.23 -9.12 -6.58
CA GLY A 57 -4.83 -9.25 -6.14
C GLY A 57 -3.88 -8.30 -6.86
N LEU A 58 -4.03 -8.15 -8.19
CA LEU A 58 -3.20 -7.20 -8.95
C LEU A 58 -3.49 -5.74 -8.61
N LYS A 59 -4.72 -5.41 -8.22
CA LYS A 59 -5.06 -4.06 -7.78
C LYS A 59 -4.49 -3.76 -6.40
N VAL A 60 -4.56 -4.72 -5.48
CA VAL A 60 -3.90 -4.61 -4.18
C VAL A 60 -2.40 -4.48 -4.37
N ALA A 61 -1.79 -5.31 -5.21
CA ALA A 61 -0.36 -5.19 -5.52
C ALA A 61 0.00 -3.82 -6.12
N SER A 62 -0.86 -3.24 -6.99
CA SER A 62 -0.62 -1.89 -7.51
C SER A 62 -0.71 -0.82 -6.41
N LEU A 63 -1.64 -0.96 -5.46
CA LEU A 63 -1.72 -0.05 -4.31
C LEU A 63 -0.48 -0.15 -3.44
N VAL A 64 -0.07 -1.37 -3.09
CA VAL A 64 1.16 -1.61 -2.31
C VAL A 64 2.39 -1.06 -3.04
N ALA A 65 2.50 -1.28 -4.35
CA ALA A 65 3.61 -0.75 -5.14
C ALA A 65 3.66 0.79 -5.12
N GLY A 66 2.50 1.45 -5.24
CA GLY A 66 2.42 2.91 -5.13
C GLY A 66 2.85 3.40 -3.76
N MET A 67 2.35 2.80 -2.69
CA MET A 67 2.71 3.15 -1.31
C MET A 67 4.22 2.97 -1.04
N VAL A 68 4.80 1.86 -1.49
CA VAL A 68 6.25 1.61 -1.39
C VAL A 68 7.07 2.63 -2.20
N SER A 69 6.50 3.16 -3.28
CA SER A 69 7.11 4.21 -4.10
C SER A 69 6.90 5.63 -3.54
N GLY A 70 6.23 5.77 -2.40
CA GLY A 70 5.98 7.05 -1.72
C GLY A 70 4.68 7.75 -2.11
N ALA A 71 3.72 7.05 -2.72
CA ALA A 71 2.41 7.62 -3.01
C ALA A 71 1.56 7.72 -1.75
N ASP A 72 1.15 8.92 -1.37
CA ASP A 72 0.30 9.20 -0.20
C ASP A 72 -1.19 9.32 -0.57
N SER A 73 -1.47 9.48 -1.84
CA SER A 73 -2.84 9.64 -2.35
C SER A 73 -3.12 8.75 -3.56
N ILE A 74 -4.41 8.59 -3.86
CA ILE A 74 -4.84 7.83 -5.04
C ILE A 74 -4.35 8.47 -6.34
N ASP A 75 -4.26 9.78 -6.41
CA ASP A 75 -3.83 10.48 -7.62
C ASP A 75 -2.33 10.24 -7.87
N GLU A 76 -1.54 10.13 -6.82
CA GLU A 76 -0.10 9.84 -6.89
C GLU A 76 0.20 8.41 -7.34
N MET A 77 -0.75 7.50 -7.33
CA MET A 77 -0.60 6.17 -7.95
C MET A 77 -0.27 6.25 -9.43
N ALA A 78 -0.40 7.43 -10.05
CA ALA A 78 0.07 7.70 -11.40
C ALA A 78 1.59 7.51 -11.56
N LEU A 79 2.38 7.61 -10.48
CA LEU A 79 3.84 7.38 -10.47
C LEU A 79 4.24 6.07 -11.16
N LEU A 80 3.46 5.01 -10.94
CA LEU A 80 3.71 3.69 -11.54
C LEU A 80 3.48 3.64 -13.05
N ARG A 81 2.97 4.72 -13.65
CA ARG A 81 2.59 4.77 -15.06
C ARG A 81 3.44 5.71 -15.89
N HIS A 82 4.34 6.47 -15.27
CA HIS A 82 5.21 7.43 -15.95
C HIS A 82 6.46 6.75 -16.52
N GLY A 83 6.98 7.31 -17.61
CA GLY A 83 8.21 6.88 -18.24
C GLY A 83 8.26 5.38 -18.54
N GLY A 84 9.39 4.77 -18.24
CA GLY A 84 9.67 3.34 -18.43
C GLY A 84 9.02 2.41 -17.40
N MET A 85 8.32 2.93 -16.37
CA MET A 85 7.73 2.11 -15.33
C MET A 85 6.76 1.06 -15.88
N LYS A 86 5.99 1.38 -16.92
CA LYS A 86 5.07 0.42 -17.59
C LYS A 86 5.76 -0.80 -18.19
N ARG A 87 7.07 -0.74 -18.47
CA ARG A 87 7.85 -1.86 -18.98
C ARG A 87 8.24 -2.84 -17.88
N LEU A 88 8.33 -2.34 -16.64
CA LEU A 88 8.66 -3.16 -15.48
C LEU A 88 7.42 -3.86 -14.89
N PHE A 89 6.25 -3.21 -14.97
CA PHE A 89 5.04 -3.71 -14.36
C PHE A 89 3.92 -3.84 -15.39
N THR A 90 3.41 -5.05 -15.55
CA THR A 90 2.37 -5.37 -16.54
C THR A 90 0.97 -4.88 -16.15
N ALA A 91 0.75 -4.53 -14.88
CA ALA A 91 -0.56 -4.19 -14.34
C ALA A 91 -0.55 -2.88 -13.55
N CYS A 92 -0.13 -1.78 -14.20
CA CYS A 92 -0.23 -0.44 -13.62
C CYS A 92 -1.64 0.13 -13.85
N TYR A 93 -2.51 0.01 -12.86
CA TYR A 93 -3.87 0.54 -12.94
C TYR A 93 -3.91 2.07 -12.83
N ALA A 94 -4.86 2.68 -13.52
CA ALA A 94 -5.10 4.11 -13.40
C ALA A 94 -5.62 4.48 -12.00
N PRO A 95 -5.30 5.67 -11.48
CA PRO A 95 -5.82 6.17 -10.20
C PRO A 95 -7.34 6.04 -10.07
N SER A 96 -8.09 6.39 -11.10
CA SER A 96 -9.56 6.25 -11.14
C SER A 96 -10.04 4.81 -10.97
N THR A 97 -9.30 3.84 -11.54
CA THR A 97 -9.59 2.41 -11.39
C THR A 97 -9.33 1.93 -9.96
N LEU A 98 -8.22 2.35 -9.37
CA LEU A 98 -7.86 2.03 -7.98
C LEU A 98 -8.82 2.71 -7.01
N GLY A 99 -9.17 3.97 -7.20
CA GLY A 99 -10.15 4.68 -6.39
C GLY A 99 -11.55 4.03 -6.47
N SER A 100 -11.97 3.57 -7.64
CA SER A 100 -13.23 2.82 -7.78
C SER A 100 -13.18 1.46 -7.09
N PHE A 101 -12.03 0.82 -7.09
CA PHE A 101 -11.79 -0.43 -6.38
C PHE A 101 -11.87 -0.23 -4.85
N LEU A 102 -11.21 0.80 -4.32
CA LEU A 102 -11.25 1.11 -2.88
C LEU A 102 -12.67 1.47 -2.40
N ARG A 103 -13.43 2.23 -3.18
CA ARG A 103 -14.83 2.55 -2.86
C ARG A 103 -15.77 1.35 -2.85
N ALA A 104 -15.37 0.22 -3.41
CA ALA A 104 -16.14 -1.02 -3.37
C ALA A 104 -15.97 -1.80 -2.06
N PHE A 105 -15.02 -1.40 -1.21
CA PHE A 105 -14.81 -2.05 0.09
C PHE A 105 -15.93 -1.70 1.06
N THR A 106 -16.37 -2.72 1.78
CA THR A 106 -17.28 -2.60 2.92
C THR A 106 -16.53 -3.03 4.18
N PHE A 107 -17.12 -2.83 5.35
CA PHE A 107 -16.53 -3.27 6.61
C PHE A 107 -16.12 -4.76 6.60
N GLY A 108 -16.95 -5.63 6.02
CA GLY A 108 -16.62 -7.05 5.88
C GLY A 108 -15.38 -7.31 5.01
N HIS A 109 -15.16 -6.51 3.97
CA HIS A 109 -13.95 -6.63 3.15
C HIS A 109 -12.71 -6.15 3.90
N VAL A 110 -12.83 -5.12 4.75
CA VAL A 110 -11.71 -4.65 5.59
C VAL A 110 -11.28 -5.75 6.56
N ARG A 111 -12.23 -6.43 7.19
CA ARG A 111 -11.92 -7.58 8.06
C ARG A 111 -11.25 -8.75 7.32
N GLN A 112 -11.60 -8.96 6.06
CA GLN A 112 -10.90 -9.94 5.21
C GLN A 112 -9.47 -9.51 4.87
N LEU A 113 -9.23 -8.20 4.72
CA LEU A 113 -7.87 -7.68 4.52
C LEU A 113 -6.98 -7.92 5.75
N ASP A 114 -7.51 -7.89 6.96
CA ASP A 114 -6.74 -8.24 8.17
C ASP A 114 -6.19 -9.67 8.07
N ALA A 115 -7.00 -10.62 7.63
CA ALA A 115 -6.56 -11.99 7.42
C ALA A 115 -5.52 -12.11 6.28
N VAL A 116 -5.68 -11.33 5.21
CA VAL A 116 -4.70 -11.27 4.12
C VAL A 116 -3.37 -10.71 4.63
N ALA A 117 -3.42 -9.60 5.39
CA ALA A 117 -2.24 -8.94 5.93
C ALA A 117 -1.47 -9.87 6.89
N SER A 118 -2.19 -10.57 7.77
CA SER A 118 -1.58 -11.52 8.71
C SER A 118 -0.90 -12.68 8.00
N ALA A 119 -1.57 -13.31 7.02
CA ALA A 119 -0.99 -14.40 6.24
C ALA A 119 0.20 -13.92 5.39
N PHE A 120 0.10 -12.73 4.80
CA PHE A 120 1.18 -12.12 4.03
C PHE A 120 2.40 -11.83 4.90
N LEU A 121 2.20 -11.27 6.10
CA LEU A 121 3.28 -10.97 7.04
C LEU A 121 4.00 -12.24 7.51
N ALA A 122 3.26 -13.30 7.80
CA ALA A 122 3.83 -14.59 8.16
C ALA A 122 4.71 -15.17 7.02
N ASN A 123 4.20 -15.14 5.78
CA ASN A 123 4.95 -15.58 4.61
C ASN A 123 6.19 -14.72 4.37
N LEU A 124 6.06 -13.40 4.52
CA LEU A 124 7.16 -12.45 4.35
C LEU A 124 8.24 -12.68 5.40
N GLY A 125 7.87 -12.86 6.67
CA GLY A 125 8.78 -13.16 7.77
C GLY A 125 9.61 -14.42 7.51
N THR A 126 8.95 -15.48 7.01
CA THR A 126 9.64 -16.72 6.65
C THR A 126 10.61 -16.54 5.49
N ARG A 127 10.24 -15.77 4.47
CA ARG A 127 11.04 -15.59 3.25
C ARG A 127 12.21 -14.65 3.41
N ALA A 128 12.01 -13.56 4.15
CA ALA A 128 13.00 -12.53 4.36
C ALA A 128 13.84 -12.74 5.62
N ALA A 129 13.60 -13.81 6.38
CA ALA A 129 14.24 -14.07 7.68
C ALA A 129 14.24 -12.83 8.60
N LEU A 130 13.13 -12.07 8.56
CA LEU A 130 12.99 -10.82 9.31
C LEU A 130 12.99 -11.03 10.82
N LEU A 131 12.50 -12.18 11.25
CA LEU A 131 12.53 -12.61 12.64
C LEU A 131 13.48 -13.79 12.70
N GLY A 132 14.59 -13.66 13.46
CA GLY A 132 15.41 -14.81 13.82
C GLY A 132 14.51 -15.89 14.46
N SER A 133 14.87 -17.16 14.31
CA SER A 133 14.17 -18.19 15.09
C SER A 133 14.37 -17.86 16.56
N PRO A 134 13.32 -17.53 17.32
CA PRO A 134 13.47 -17.26 18.74
C PRO A 134 14.02 -18.52 19.40
N GLY A 135 15.10 -18.36 20.15
CA GLY A 135 15.55 -19.42 21.06
C GLY A 135 14.44 -19.71 22.08
N ALA A 136 14.48 -20.86 22.70
CA ALA A 136 13.44 -21.27 23.67
C ALA A 136 13.30 -20.30 24.87
N GLU A 137 14.25 -19.38 25.04
CA GLU A 137 14.29 -18.39 26.12
C GLU A 137 14.14 -16.94 25.63
N ASP A 138 13.93 -16.70 24.34
CA ASP A 138 13.78 -15.36 23.80
C ASP A 138 12.35 -14.84 23.98
N PHE A 139 12.24 -13.62 24.50
CA PHE A 139 10.97 -12.90 24.60
C PHE A 139 10.72 -12.10 23.33
N VAL A 140 9.53 -12.23 22.80
CA VAL A 140 9.03 -11.37 21.72
C VAL A 140 8.22 -10.24 22.35
N PHE A 141 8.70 -9.00 22.20
CA PHE A 141 7.96 -7.81 22.63
C PHE A 141 6.94 -7.45 21.55
N VAL A 142 5.69 -7.34 21.95
CA VAL A 142 4.62 -6.84 21.09
C VAL A 142 4.23 -5.46 21.60
N ASP A 143 4.50 -4.44 20.81
CA ASP A 143 4.07 -3.08 21.10
C ASP A 143 2.70 -2.83 20.46
N VAL A 144 1.76 -2.34 21.25
CA VAL A 144 0.40 -2.04 20.80
C VAL A 144 0.16 -0.56 20.98
N ASP A 145 0.04 0.17 19.89
CA ASP A 145 -0.21 1.59 19.88
C ASP A 145 -1.53 1.93 19.21
N ASP A 146 -2.21 2.96 19.75
CA ASP A 146 -3.43 3.50 19.20
C ASP A 146 -3.12 4.60 18.18
N THR A 147 -3.47 4.39 16.93
CA THR A 147 -3.34 5.42 15.90
C THR A 147 -4.67 6.10 15.64
N ILE A 148 -4.71 7.43 15.83
CA ILE A 148 -5.87 8.25 15.51
C ILE A 148 -5.72 8.77 14.10
N ILE A 149 -6.67 8.42 13.22
CA ILE A 149 -6.72 8.92 11.85
C ILE A 149 -8.00 9.76 11.70
N GLU A 150 -7.83 11.01 11.30
CA GLU A 150 -8.96 11.87 10.99
C GLU A 150 -9.70 11.35 9.74
N VAL A 151 -11.02 11.23 9.86
CA VAL A 151 -11.88 10.72 8.78
C VAL A 151 -12.96 11.74 8.48
N HIS A 152 -12.97 12.24 7.26
CA HIS A 152 -14.02 13.14 6.81
C HIS A 152 -15.26 12.37 6.32
N GLY A 153 -16.43 12.78 6.75
CA GLY A 153 -17.75 12.24 6.35
C GLY A 153 -18.43 11.39 7.39
N TYR A 154 -19.76 11.55 7.49
CA TYR A 154 -20.60 10.98 8.55
C TYR A 154 -21.02 9.52 8.34
N ALA A 155 -20.77 8.95 7.18
CA ALA A 155 -21.28 7.63 6.80
C ALA A 155 -20.19 6.53 6.73
N LYS A 156 -19.02 6.75 7.32
CA LYS A 156 -17.94 5.76 7.30
C LYS A 156 -18.17 4.70 8.38
N GLN A 157 -18.27 3.45 7.94
CA GLN A 157 -18.42 2.31 8.84
C GLN A 157 -17.12 2.10 9.65
N GLY A 158 -17.26 1.85 10.96
CA GLY A 158 -16.12 1.60 11.85
C GLY A 158 -15.43 2.86 12.36
N SER A 159 -15.88 4.05 11.99
CA SER A 159 -15.39 5.29 12.57
C SER A 159 -16.12 5.63 13.88
N GLY A 160 -15.38 6.11 14.87
CA GLY A 160 -15.91 6.54 16.17
C GLY A 160 -15.17 7.76 16.68
N TYR A 161 -15.69 8.40 17.72
CA TYR A 161 -15.02 9.56 18.32
C TYR A 161 -13.80 9.11 19.14
N GLY A 162 -12.70 9.85 18.97
CA GLY A 162 -11.49 9.66 19.77
C GLY A 162 -11.63 10.22 21.19
N TYR A 163 -10.56 10.11 21.98
CA TYR A 163 -10.50 10.62 23.35
C TYR A 163 -10.49 12.15 23.44
N GLU A 164 -10.08 12.84 22.39
CA GLU A 164 -10.13 14.29 22.37
C GLU A 164 -11.55 14.78 22.04
N PRO A 165 -12.05 15.80 22.80
CA PRO A 165 -13.38 16.34 22.61
C PRO A 165 -13.54 17.24 21.36
N SER A 166 -12.53 17.34 20.52
CA SER A 166 -12.64 18.01 19.22
C SER A 166 -13.57 17.20 18.32
N ARG A 167 -14.65 17.83 17.88
CA ARG A 167 -15.76 17.24 17.09
C ARG A 167 -15.36 16.63 15.74
N GLU A 168 -14.06 16.52 15.43
CA GLU A 168 -13.55 16.15 14.12
C GLU A 168 -12.70 14.89 14.09
N SER A 169 -12.37 14.29 15.23
CA SER A 169 -11.54 13.08 15.28
C SER A 169 -12.39 11.80 15.32
N CYS A 170 -12.42 11.10 14.22
CA CYS A 170 -13.00 9.76 14.14
C CYS A 170 -11.88 8.71 14.27
N ARG A 171 -12.01 7.78 15.19
CA ARG A 171 -11.10 6.64 15.31
C ARG A 171 -11.39 5.56 14.27
N LEU A 172 -10.38 5.15 13.54
CA LEU A 172 -10.41 3.85 12.90
C LEU A 172 -9.70 2.86 13.85
N PHE A 173 -10.41 1.94 14.44
CA PHE A 173 -9.80 0.82 15.15
C PHE A 173 -9.19 -0.13 14.12
N VAL A 174 -7.89 -0.11 13.98
CA VAL A 174 -7.14 -1.20 13.33
C VAL A 174 -6.68 -2.13 14.46
N GLY A 175 -7.62 -2.90 15.00
CA GLY A 175 -7.31 -3.95 15.95
C GLY A 175 -6.82 -5.18 15.21
N GLY A 176 -5.54 -5.32 14.97
CA GLY A 176 -4.90 -6.58 14.63
C GLY A 176 -4.51 -7.30 15.91
N VAL A 177 -5.32 -8.24 16.37
CA VAL A 177 -4.86 -9.22 17.35
C VAL A 177 -4.07 -10.25 16.55
N VAL A 178 -2.76 -10.26 16.72
CA VAL A 178 -1.90 -11.36 16.29
C VAL A 178 -2.03 -12.43 17.38
N GLY A 179 -2.74 -13.50 17.07
CA GLY A 179 -2.76 -14.74 17.84
C GLY A 179 -1.91 -15.78 17.13
#